data_212cd23e2ea7bcaf50d96403882e94c1
#
_entry.id   212cd23e2ea7bcaf50d96403882e94c1
#
_cell.length_a   1.000
_cell.length_b   1.000
_cell.length_c   1.000
_cell.angle_alpha   90.00
_cell.angle_beta   90.00
_cell.angle_gamma   90.00
#
_symmetry.space_group_name_H-M   'P 1'
#
loop_
_entity.id
_entity.type
_entity.pdbx_description
1 polymer ?
#
loop_
_entity_poly.entity_id
_entity_poly.type
_entity_poly.pdbx_seq_one_letter_code
_entity_poly.pdbx_strand_id
1 'polypeptide(L)'
;MENLKWLIELIRDWIPFLITLLIAIFAIGLAYRILLKKRPPTTGSIVSRQLTVGLLTAIFVIILILQLPIADAPRGQLMSLLGILVTAAVALSSTTLLGNAMAGFMLRSIRNFRPGDFIVVDGHRGRVSELGLLRTEIQTEQRNLTTFPNLFLVTNPVTVVRASGTFIASEVSLGYDVPRAKVEKALLDAAENAGLKEPFVFVMQLGDFSITYRVAGFLEETKYLISAESELRANMLDSLHRAKIEIVSPTFMNQRQLKPEHLFIPKTSRSSKPKLSAVEEPKPEEKMFDKAELAEHEAKAEERLKAVIEEIEKLDKDDDGSADDEAQAARLAELQKEREALEAEVAARKEAKKAASEEDAADREEADAGNDGDDKKSPKSKG
;
A
#
# COMPACT_ATOMS: atom_id res chain seq x y z
N MET A 1 15.46 -77.75 -1.26
CA MET A 1 15.81 -76.87 -2.44
C MET A 1 14.75 -75.74 -2.69
N GLU A 2 13.49 -76.00 -2.42
CA GLU A 2 12.42 -74.95 -2.60
C GLU A 2 12.60 -73.75 -1.70
N ASN A 3 12.94 -73.91 -0.43
CA ASN A 3 13.17 -72.84 0.51
C ASN A 3 14.34 -71.91 0.09
N LEU A 4 15.33 -72.43 -0.60
CA LEU A 4 16.46 -71.65 -1.09
C LEU A 4 16.07 -70.77 -2.31
N LYS A 5 15.22 -71.34 -3.19
CA LYS A 5 14.73 -70.64 -4.36
C LYS A 5 13.81 -69.44 -3.94
N TRP A 6 12.91 -69.68 -2.99
CA TRP A 6 12.04 -68.62 -2.43
C TRP A 6 12.86 -67.47 -1.79
N LEU A 7 13.93 -67.80 -1.05
CA LEU A 7 14.82 -66.83 -0.45
C LEU A 7 15.58 -66.01 -1.50
N ILE A 8 16.01 -66.61 -2.59
CA ILE A 8 16.70 -65.95 -3.69
C ILE A 8 15.74 -65.03 -4.44
N GLU A 9 14.49 -65.39 -4.66
CA GLU A 9 13.47 -64.58 -5.30
C GLU A 9 13.12 -63.39 -4.41
N LEU A 10 12.92 -63.59 -3.13
CA LEU A 10 12.67 -62.53 -2.17
C LEU A 10 13.79 -61.50 -2.18
N ILE A 11 15.05 -61.94 -2.10
CA ILE A 11 16.21 -61.02 -2.13
C ILE A 11 16.28 -60.28 -3.46
N ARG A 12 16.05 -60.96 -4.58
CA ARG A 12 16.05 -60.35 -5.91
C ARG A 12 15.04 -59.21 -6.05
N ASP A 13 13.84 -59.40 -5.49
CA ASP A 13 12.77 -58.40 -5.59
C ASP A 13 13.03 -57.17 -4.71
N TRP A 14 13.81 -57.30 -3.63
CA TRP A 14 14.21 -56.18 -2.78
C TRP A 14 15.45 -55.42 -3.28
N ILE A 15 16.25 -55.97 -4.20
CA ILE A 15 17.47 -55.35 -4.72
C ILE A 15 17.20 -53.98 -5.36
N PRO A 16 16.20 -53.79 -6.27
CA PRO A 16 15.92 -52.50 -6.88
C PRO A 16 15.56 -51.43 -5.85
N PHE A 17 14.73 -51.79 -4.87
CA PHE A 17 14.33 -50.91 -3.78
C PHE A 17 15.53 -50.44 -2.93
N LEU A 18 16.39 -51.36 -2.53
CA LEU A 18 17.58 -51.08 -1.72
C LEU A 18 18.61 -50.23 -2.48
N ILE A 19 18.81 -50.47 -3.76
CA ILE A 19 19.68 -49.65 -4.62
C ILE A 19 19.13 -48.25 -4.72
N THR A 20 17.83 -48.09 -4.98
CA THR A 20 17.19 -46.75 -5.08
C THR A 20 17.22 -46.02 -3.75
N LEU A 21 17.00 -46.71 -2.63
CA LEU A 21 17.11 -46.12 -1.30
C LEU A 21 18.52 -45.57 -1.04
N LEU A 22 19.55 -46.33 -1.40
CA LEU A 22 20.94 -45.89 -1.25
C LEU A 22 21.27 -44.70 -2.15
N ILE A 23 20.80 -44.72 -3.39
CA ILE A 23 20.93 -43.60 -4.32
C ILE A 23 20.18 -42.35 -3.77
N ALA A 24 18.97 -42.54 -3.24
CA ALA A 24 18.20 -41.44 -2.65
C ALA A 24 18.92 -40.80 -1.48
N ILE A 25 19.41 -41.59 -0.53
CA ILE A 25 20.18 -41.09 0.62
C ILE A 25 21.42 -40.34 0.17
N PHE A 26 22.16 -40.90 -0.81
CA PHE A 26 23.35 -40.25 -1.35
C PHE A 26 23.03 -38.95 -2.08
N ALA A 27 22.02 -38.94 -2.96
CA ALA A 27 21.64 -37.80 -3.76
C ALA A 27 21.08 -36.64 -2.88
N ILE A 28 20.21 -36.98 -1.92
CA ILE A 28 19.65 -36.00 -0.98
C ILE A 28 20.77 -35.46 -0.08
N GLY A 29 21.65 -36.34 0.45
CA GLY A 29 22.79 -35.92 1.26
C GLY A 29 23.78 -35.03 0.51
N LEU A 30 24.04 -35.34 -0.77
CA LEU A 30 24.89 -34.53 -1.65
C LEU A 30 24.25 -33.20 -1.96
N ALA A 31 22.95 -33.19 -2.32
CA ALA A 31 22.19 -31.98 -2.57
C ALA A 31 22.18 -31.07 -1.33
N TYR A 32 21.92 -31.62 -0.15
CA TYR A 32 21.99 -30.90 1.11
C TYR A 32 23.38 -30.29 1.35
N ARG A 33 24.43 -31.06 1.12
CA ARG A 33 25.80 -30.61 1.34
C ARG A 33 26.24 -29.52 0.36
N ILE A 34 25.83 -29.60 -0.92
CA ILE A 34 26.19 -28.64 -1.97
C ILE A 34 25.36 -27.38 -1.85
N LEU A 35 24.03 -27.50 -1.67
CA LEU A 35 23.11 -26.40 -1.72
C LEU A 35 23.02 -25.62 -0.41
N LEU A 36 23.08 -26.30 0.74
CA LEU A 36 22.88 -25.68 2.04
C LEU A 36 24.15 -25.41 2.83
N LYS A 37 25.21 -26.22 2.66
CA LYS A 37 26.41 -26.12 3.50
C LYS A 37 27.59 -25.35 2.86
N LYS A 38 27.68 -25.23 1.54
CA LYS A 38 28.85 -24.70 0.83
C LYS A 38 28.82 -23.22 0.41
N ARG A 39 27.73 -22.49 0.61
CA ARG A 39 27.65 -21.09 0.19
C ARG A 39 27.05 -20.21 1.28
N PRO A 40 27.61 -19.00 1.54
CA PRO A 40 27.03 -18.06 2.51
C PRO A 40 25.59 -17.69 2.07
N PRO A 41 24.67 -17.50 3.03
CA PRO A 41 23.28 -17.28 2.73
C PRO A 41 23.03 -15.84 2.27
N THR A 42 22.68 -15.65 1.01
CA THR A 42 21.86 -14.50 0.61
C THR A 42 20.38 -14.89 0.78
N THR A 43 19.60 -14.06 1.43
CA THR A 43 18.26 -14.38 1.97
C THR A 43 17.30 -15.01 0.93
N GLY A 44 17.32 -14.56 -0.33
CA GLY A 44 16.48 -15.12 -1.40
C GLY A 44 16.91 -16.52 -1.90
N SER A 45 18.18 -16.89 -1.72
CA SER A 45 18.71 -18.18 -2.22
C SER A 45 18.48 -19.37 -1.26
N ILE A 46 18.16 -19.12 0.00
CA ILE A 46 17.93 -20.18 1.00
C ILE A 46 16.60 -20.90 0.70
N VAL A 47 15.54 -20.14 0.46
CA VAL A 47 14.19 -20.70 0.21
C VAL A 47 14.18 -21.56 -1.06
N SER A 48 14.78 -21.08 -2.15
CA SER A 48 14.84 -21.85 -3.40
C SER A 48 15.64 -23.16 -3.25
N ARG A 49 16.71 -23.15 -2.46
CA ARG A 49 17.53 -24.34 -2.18
C ARG A 49 16.79 -25.35 -1.30
N GLN A 50 16.08 -24.89 -0.28
CA GLN A 50 15.23 -25.75 0.56
C GLN A 50 14.11 -26.39 -0.26
N LEU A 51 13.46 -25.62 -1.13
CA LEU A 51 12.45 -26.13 -2.05
C LEU A 51 13.02 -27.18 -3.01
N THR A 52 14.22 -26.98 -3.54
CA THR A 52 14.87 -27.96 -4.43
C THR A 52 15.15 -29.27 -3.70
N VAL A 53 15.68 -29.21 -2.47
CA VAL A 53 15.92 -30.42 -1.66
C VAL A 53 14.61 -31.12 -1.29
N GLY A 54 13.57 -30.34 -0.91
CA GLY A 54 12.24 -30.87 -0.61
C GLY A 54 11.60 -31.56 -1.82
N LEU A 55 11.65 -30.92 -3.00
CA LEU A 55 11.14 -31.50 -4.24
C LEU A 55 11.87 -32.79 -4.62
N LEU A 56 13.21 -32.78 -4.51
CA LEU A 56 14.03 -33.98 -4.76
C LEU A 56 13.64 -35.11 -3.80
N THR A 57 13.44 -34.80 -2.53
CA THR A 57 13.01 -35.78 -1.52
C THR A 57 11.63 -36.35 -1.87
N ALA A 58 10.68 -35.52 -2.26
CA ALA A 58 9.34 -35.96 -2.67
C ALA A 58 9.39 -36.89 -3.88
N ILE A 59 10.21 -36.56 -4.88
CA ILE A 59 10.41 -37.42 -6.07
C ILE A 59 10.97 -38.81 -5.66
N PHE A 60 12.00 -38.84 -4.81
CA PHE A 60 12.55 -40.10 -4.35
C PHE A 60 11.57 -40.96 -3.54
N VAL A 61 10.73 -40.30 -2.70
CA VAL A 61 9.65 -41.01 -1.97
C VAL A 61 8.68 -41.69 -2.93
N ILE A 62 8.28 -41.00 -4.00
CA ILE A 62 7.39 -41.57 -5.02
C ILE A 62 8.06 -42.76 -5.70
N ILE A 63 9.32 -42.64 -6.12
CA ILE A 63 10.07 -43.71 -6.76
C ILE A 63 10.22 -44.93 -5.83
N LEU A 64 10.50 -44.71 -4.53
CA LEU A 64 10.61 -45.76 -3.54
C LEU A 64 9.30 -46.53 -3.34
N ILE A 65 8.15 -45.82 -3.31
CA ILE A 65 6.84 -46.47 -3.22
C ILE A 65 6.56 -47.34 -4.46
N LEU A 66 6.92 -46.86 -5.66
CA LEU A 66 6.75 -47.58 -6.90
C LEU A 66 7.58 -48.85 -6.96
N GLN A 67 8.76 -48.85 -6.33
CA GLN A 67 9.70 -50.02 -6.31
C GLN A 67 9.50 -50.92 -5.10
N LEU A 68 8.54 -50.62 -4.21
CA LEU A 68 8.27 -51.47 -3.06
C LEU A 68 7.84 -52.87 -3.54
N PRO A 69 8.44 -53.98 -3.08
CA PRO A 69 8.09 -55.34 -3.49
C PRO A 69 6.83 -55.83 -2.78
N ILE A 70 5.70 -55.13 -3.02
CA ILE A 70 4.37 -55.45 -2.53
C ILE A 70 3.41 -55.64 -3.70
N ALA A 71 2.26 -56.27 -3.45
CA ALA A 71 1.22 -56.42 -4.45
C ALA A 71 0.73 -55.05 -5.00
N ASP A 72 0.23 -55.06 -6.22
CA ASP A 72 -0.18 -53.81 -6.90
C ASP A 72 -1.31 -53.05 -6.16
N ALA A 73 -2.24 -53.78 -5.55
CA ALA A 73 -3.36 -53.17 -4.83
C ALA A 73 -2.90 -52.33 -3.61
N PRO A 74 -2.07 -52.84 -2.66
CA PRO A 74 -1.51 -52.00 -1.59
C PRO A 74 -0.63 -50.86 -2.11
N ARG A 75 0.14 -51.05 -3.19
CA ARG A 75 0.96 -49.99 -3.80
C ARG A 75 0.09 -48.87 -4.33
N GLY A 76 -1.03 -49.20 -5.03
CA GLY A 76 -2.00 -48.25 -5.48
C GLY A 76 -2.64 -47.47 -4.35
N GLN A 77 -2.97 -48.12 -3.23
CA GLN A 77 -3.50 -47.49 -2.04
C GLN A 77 -2.52 -46.49 -1.40
N LEU A 78 -1.23 -46.86 -1.29
CA LEU A 78 -0.17 -45.97 -0.79
C LEU A 78 0.00 -44.73 -1.68
N MET A 79 0.01 -44.94 -2.99
CA MET A 79 0.10 -43.82 -3.95
C MET A 79 -1.14 -42.88 -3.87
N SER A 80 -2.33 -43.45 -3.75
CA SER A 80 -3.55 -42.70 -3.57
C SER A 80 -3.53 -41.91 -2.26
N LEU A 81 -3.13 -42.52 -1.15
CA LEU A 81 -2.99 -41.85 0.15
C LEU A 81 -1.98 -40.71 0.07
N LEU A 82 -0.81 -40.94 -0.55
CA LEU A 82 0.19 -39.91 -0.75
C LEU A 82 -0.36 -38.75 -1.59
N GLY A 83 -1.09 -39.04 -2.67
CA GLY A 83 -1.74 -38.06 -3.51
C GLY A 83 -2.73 -37.18 -2.73
N ILE A 84 -3.57 -37.79 -1.88
CA ILE A 84 -4.50 -37.09 -1.02
C ILE A 84 -3.75 -36.18 -0.03
N LEU A 85 -2.71 -36.70 0.63
CA LEU A 85 -1.92 -35.94 1.58
C LEU A 85 -1.22 -34.75 0.93
N VAL A 86 -0.59 -34.94 -0.22
CA VAL A 86 0.06 -33.86 -0.98
C VAL A 86 -0.97 -32.81 -1.42
N THR A 87 -2.10 -33.26 -1.97
CA THR A 87 -3.17 -32.35 -2.41
C THR A 87 -3.71 -31.55 -1.25
N ALA A 88 -3.96 -32.18 -0.11
CA ALA A 88 -4.44 -31.49 1.10
C ALA A 88 -3.39 -30.49 1.61
N ALA A 89 -2.12 -30.86 1.66
CA ALA A 89 -1.03 -29.97 2.09
C ALA A 89 -0.91 -28.74 1.17
N VAL A 90 -0.97 -28.93 -0.15
CA VAL A 90 -0.92 -27.85 -1.14
C VAL A 90 -2.18 -26.95 -1.02
N ALA A 91 -3.37 -27.56 -0.93
CA ALA A 91 -4.63 -26.83 -0.79
C ALA A 91 -4.62 -25.93 0.46
N LEU A 92 -4.27 -26.49 1.62
CA LEU A 92 -4.21 -25.74 2.88
C LEU A 92 -3.14 -24.62 2.84
N SER A 93 -1.96 -24.93 2.26
CA SER A 93 -0.88 -23.96 2.14
C SER A 93 -1.19 -22.82 1.17
N SER A 94 -1.96 -23.09 0.12
CA SER A 94 -2.29 -22.12 -0.92
C SER A 94 -3.45 -21.18 -0.56
N THR A 95 -4.22 -21.48 0.49
CA THR A 95 -5.43 -20.74 0.85
C THR A 95 -5.20 -19.24 1.01
N THR A 96 -4.15 -18.84 1.74
CA THR A 96 -3.84 -17.43 1.97
C THR A 96 -3.36 -16.74 0.68
N LEU A 97 -2.55 -17.42 -0.11
CA LEU A 97 -2.04 -16.88 -1.38
C LEU A 97 -3.20 -16.65 -2.36
N LEU A 98 -4.03 -17.68 -2.55
CA LEU A 98 -5.19 -17.61 -3.43
C LEU A 98 -6.22 -16.59 -2.93
N GLY A 99 -6.46 -16.54 -1.62
CA GLY A 99 -7.33 -15.54 -1.00
C GLY A 99 -6.88 -14.11 -1.28
N ASN A 100 -5.59 -13.82 -1.14
CA ASN A 100 -5.04 -12.51 -1.47
C ASN A 100 -5.11 -12.19 -2.97
N ALA A 101 -4.87 -13.16 -3.84
CA ALA A 101 -4.97 -12.97 -5.29
C ALA A 101 -6.41 -12.67 -5.72
N MET A 102 -7.39 -13.41 -5.19
CA MET A 102 -8.82 -13.18 -5.45
C MET A 102 -9.29 -11.83 -4.90
N ALA A 103 -8.84 -11.46 -3.70
CA ALA A 103 -9.09 -10.15 -3.12
C ALA A 103 -8.48 -9.02 -3.98
N GLY A 104 -7.26 -9.19 -4.49
CA GLY A 104 -6.63 -8.23 -5.39
C GLY A 104 -7.37 -8.08 -6.72
N PHE A 105 -7.87 -9.17 -7.27
CA PHE A 105 -8.75 -9.12 -8.45
C PHE A 105 -10.05 -8.36 -8.14
N MET A 106 -10.69 -8.67 -6.99
CA MET A 106 -11.91 -8.00 -6.54
C MET A 106 -11.72 -6.49 -6.36
N LEU A 107 -10.64 -6.06 -5.68
CA LEU A 107 -10.34 -4.64 -5.47
C LEU A 107 -10.17 -3.88 -6.79
N ARG A 108 -9.52 -4.49 -7.77
CA ARG A 108 -9.35 -3.90 -9.11
C ARG A 108 -10.64 -3.88 -9.94
N SER A 109 -11.49 -4.90 -9.79
CA SER A 109 -12.76 -5.01 -10.51
C SER A 109 -13.79 -4.02 -10.00
N ILE A 110 -13.93 -3.89 -8.67
CA ILE A 110 -14.92 -2.99 -8.04
C ILE A 110 -14.44 -1.52 -8.07
N ARG A 111 -13.12 -1.29 -8.14
CA ARG A 111 -12.50 0.05 -8.18
C ARG A 111 -12.92 0.95 -7.01
N ASN A 112 -13.00 0.40 -5.80
CA ASN A 112 -13.35 1.16 -4.61
C ASN A 112 -12.39 2.32 -4.35
N PHE A 113 -11.10 2.14 -4.66
CA PHE A 113 -10.04 3.14 -4.63
C PHE A 113 -9.00 2.85 -5.71
N ARG A 114 -8.20 3.84 -6.04
CA ARG A 114 -7.17 3.80 -7.09
C ARG A 114 -5.81 4.24 -6.52
N PRO A 115 -4.68 3.93 -7.23
CA PRO A 115 -3.41 4.58 -6.92
C PRO A 115 -3.57 6.11 -6.90
N GLY A 116 -2.99 6.75 -5.88
CA GLY A 116 -3.14 8.18 -5.62
C GLY A 116 -4.25 8.56 -4.64
N ASP A 117 -5.26 7.74 -4.42
CA ASP A 117 -6.33 8.02 -3.46
C ASP A 117 -5.82 7.95 -2.01
N PHE A 118 -6.33 8.82 -1.14
CA PHE A 118 -6.13 8.70 0.30
C PHE A 118 -7.07 7.64 0.87
N ILE A 119 -6.49 6.72 1.64
CA ILE A 119 -7.27 5.72 2.40
C ILE A 119 -6.86 5.71 3.87
N VAL A 120 -7.80 5.31 4.70
CA VAL A 120 -7.58 5.04 6.12
C VAL A 120 -7.98 3.60 6.40
N VAL A 121 -7.04 2.81 6.88
CA VAL A 121 -7.21 1.39 7.17
C VAL A 121 -6.53 1.07 8.49
N ASP A 122 -7.27 0.53 9.44
CA ASP A 122 -6.74 0.12 10.77
C ASP A 122 -5.87 1.22 11.44
N GLY A 123 -6.35 2.47 11.39
CA GLY A 123 -5.65 3.63 11.95
C GLY A 123 -4.49 4.17 11.10
N HIS A 124 -4.10 3.48 10.04
CA HIS A 124 -3.08 3.97 9.11
C HIS A 124 -3.72 4.86 8.04
N ARG A 125 -3.21 6.06 7.90
CA ARG A 125 -3.62 7.04 6.89
C ARG A 125 -2.50 7.22 5.88
N GLY A 126 -2.82 7.13 4.59
CA GLY A 126 -1.84 7.34 3.52
C GLY A 126 -2.45 7.33 2.14
N ARG A 127 -1.62 7.61 1.12
CA ARG A 127 -2.01 7.51 -0.28
C ARG A 127 -1.60 6.17 -0.86
N VAL A 128 -2.47 5.59 -1.66
CA VAL A 128 -2.20 4.34 -2.36
C VAL A 128 -1.06 4.54 -3.36
N SER A 129 0.05 3.85 -3.14
CA SER A 129 1.23 3.86 -4.04
C SER A 129 1.23 2.68 -5.01
N GLU A 130 0.72 1.52 -4.58
CA GLU A 130 0.65 0.33 -5.43
C GLU A 130 -0.56 -0.52 -5.11
N LEU A 131 -1.26 -0.96 -6.15
CA LEU A 131 -2.34 -1.94 -6.07
C LEU A 131 -1.88 -3.24 -6.73
N GLY A 132 -1.14 -4.06 -5.98
CA GLY A 132 -0.60 -5.33 -6.44
C GLY A 132 -1.63 -6.46 -6.49
N LEU A 133 -1.24 -7.63 -7.02
CA LEU A 133 -2.13 -8.81 -7.07
C LEU A 133 -2.37 -9.40 -5.68
N LEU A 134 -1.36 -9.46 -4.84
CA LEU A 134 -1.41 -10.09 -3.52
C LEU A 134 -1.48 -9.08 -2.38
N ARG A 135 -1.00 -7.87 -2.62
CA ARG A 135 -0.85 -6.82 -1.62
C ARG A 135 -1.14 -5.46 -2.21
N THR A 136 -1.56 -4.54 -1.37
CA THR A 136 -1.69 -3.11 -1.66
C THR A 136 -0.75 -2.35 -0.74
N GLU A 137 -0.07 -1.34 -1.27
CA GLU A 137 0.85 -0.50 -0.54
C GLU A 137 0.31 0.92 -0.46
N ILE A 138 0.43 1.52 0.71
CA ILE A 138 0.15 2.94 0.92
C ILE A 138 1.42 3.66 1.40
N GLN A 139 1.57 4.90 0.97
CA GLN A 139 2.59 5.80 1.47
C GLN A 139 1.99 6.71 2.55
N THR A 140 2.58 6.71 3.74
CA THR A 140 2.13 7.53 4.88
C THR A 140 2.69 8.94 4.80
N GLU A 141 2.20 9.83 5.69
CA GLU A 141 2.67 11.22 5.82
C GLU A 141 4.18 11.35 6.13
N GLN A 142 4.76 10.33 6.76
CA GLN A 142 6.19 10.26 7.06
C GLN A 142 7.02 9.67 5.91
N ARG A 143 6.42 9.53 4.71
CA ARG A 143 7.03 8.89 3.54
C ARG A 143 7.29 7.38 3.71
N ASN A 144 6.81 6.76 4.79
CA ASN A 144 6.94 5.33 5.00
C ASN A 144 5.94 4.55 4.12
N LEU A 145 6.34 3.36 3.71
CA LEU A 145 5.49 2.44 2.95
C LEU A 145 4.87 1.42 3.89
N THR A 146 3.55 1.38 3.94
CA THR A 146 2.79 0.38 4.71
C THR A 146 2.10 -0.56 3.74
N THR A 147 2.35 -1.85 3.89
CA THR A 147 1.84 -2.89 2.99
C THR A 147 0.74 -3.70 3.68
N PHE A 148 -0.40 -3.80 3.03
CA PHE A 148 -1.54 -4.61 3.47
C PHE A 148 -1.75 -5.80 2.54
N PRO A 149 -1.96 -7.03 3.07
CA PRO A 149 -2.49 -8.13 2.27
C PRO A 149 -3.85 -7.75 1.68
N ASN A 150 -4.11 -8.05 0.42
CA ASN A 150 -5.37 -7.67 -0.21
C ASN A 150 -6.60 -8.27 0.48
N LEU A 151 -6.47 -9.50 0.98
CA LEU A 151 -7.52 -10.15 1.75
C LEU A 151 -7.91 -9.35 3.00
N PHE A 152 -6.93 -8.71 3.67
CA PHE A 152 -7.18 -7.84 4.80
C PHE A 152 -8.05 -6.63 4.41
N LEU A 153 -7.75 -6.00 3.27
CA LEU A 153 -8.51 -4.83 2.78
C LEU A 153 -9.95 -5.16 2.37
N VAL A 154 -10.20 -6.39 1.93
CA VAL A 154 -11.56 -6.83 1.54
C VAL A 154 -12.39 -7.25 2.76
N THR A 155 -11.74 -7.75 3.81
CA THR A 155 -12.42 -8.23 5.02
C THR A 155 -12.56 -7.17 6.13
N ASN A 156 -11.90 -6.02 6.00
CA ASN A 156 -11.93 -4.94 6.98
C ASN A 156 -12.48 -3.65 6.36
N PRO A 157 -13.04 -2.75 7.18
CA PRO A 157 -13.50 -1.45 6.71
C PRO A 157 -12.33 -0.61 6.18
N VAL A 158 -12.49 -0.06 4.97
CA VAL A 158 -11.57 0.89 4.35
C VAL A 158 -12.31 2.20 4.12
N THR A 159 -11.82 3.27 4.74
CA THR A 159 -12.33 4.62 4.46
C THR A 159 -11.54 5.20 3.30
N VAL A 160 -12.24 5.60 2.25
CA VAL A 160 -11.64 6.18 1.05
C VAL A 160 -12.00 7.66 0.96
N VAL A 161 -11.01 8.53 0.85
CA VAL A 161 -11.23 9.95 0.54
C VAL A 161 -11.40 10.06 -0.97
N ARG A 162 -12.59 10.48 -1.39
CA ARG A 162 -12.94 10.55 -2.82
C ARG A 162 -12.18 11.68 -3.52
N ALA A 163 -11.66 11.41 -4.70
CA ALA A 163 -11.00 12.42 -5.54
C ALA A 163 -11.95 13.57 -5.96
N SER A 164 -13.27 13.36 -5.93
CA SER A 164 -14.27 14.40 -6.21
C SER A 164 -14.44 15.46 -5.12
N GLY A 165 -13.72 15.33 -4.01
CA GLY A 165 -13.77 16.22 -2.87
C GLY A 165 -14.21 15.53 -1.58
N THR A 166 -13.91 16.17 -0.47
CA THR A 166 -14.25 15.69 0.88
C THR A 166 -14.55 16.87 1.79
N PHE A 167 -15.30 16.62 2.86
CA PHE A 167 -15.44 17.59 3.93
C PHE A 167 -14.27 17.46 4.92
N ILE A 168 -13.54 18.54 5.14
CA ILE A 168 -12.58 18.63 6.23
C ILE A 168 -13.17 19.45 7.37
N ALA A 169 -12.79 19.10 8.60
CA ALA A 169 -13.30 19.75 9.78
C ALA A 169 -12.20 19.95 10.82
N SER A 170 -12.37 20.98 11.64
CA SER A 170 -11.52 21.22 12.80
C SER A 170 -12.36 21.71 13.98
N GLU A 171 -11.90 21.41 15.19
CA GLU A 171 -12.59 21.77 16.42
C GLU A 171 -11.81 22.81 17.22
N VAL A 172 -12.56 23.65 17.92
CA VAL A 172 -12.00 24.58 18.90
C VAL A 172 -12.90 24.65 20.12
N SER A 173 -12.29 24.74 21.29
CA SER A 173 -12.99 24.91 22.58
C SER A 173 -12.84 26.33 23.05
N LEU A 174 -13.98 27.00 23.33
CA LEU A 174 -14.04 28.44 23.69
C LEU A 174 -14.87 28.62 24.92
N GLY A 175 -14.63 29.73 25.67
CA GLY A 175 -15.35 30.06 26.89
C GLY A 175 -16.82 30.42 26.64
N TYR A 176 -17.64 30.33 27.70
CA TYR A 176 -19.06 30.71 27.69
C TYR A 176 -19.31 32.22 27.60
N ASP A 177 -18.29 33.04 27.87
CA ASP A 177 -18.31 34.49 27.83
C ASP A 177 -18.37 35.05 26.40
N VAL A 178 -18.12 34.21 25.38
CA VAL A 178 -18.14 34.66 23.98
C VAL A 178 -19.50 34.32 23.34
N PRO A 179 -20.19 35.38 22.78
CA PRO A 179 -21.45 35.16 22.08
C PRO A 179 -21.31 34.20 20.89
N ARG A 180 -22.18 33.17 20.81
CA ARG A 180 -22.18 32.14 19.75
C ARG A 180 -22.11 32.75 18.33
N ALA A 181 -22.93 33.74 18.03
CA ALA A 181 -22.97 34.34 16.70
C ALA A 181 -21.62 34.96 16.27
N LYS A 182 -20.85 35.50 17.24
CA LYS A 182 -19.50 36.01 16.96
C LYS A 182 -18.50 34.90 16.64
N VAL A 183 -18.60 33.78 17.36
CA VAL A 183 -17.78 32.58 17.12
C VAL A 183 -18.10 31.99 15.75
N GLU A 184 -19.38 31.75 15.47
CA GLU A 184 -19.82 31.17 14.18
C GLU A 184 -19.32 32.01 13.00
N LYS A 185 -19.48 33.33 13.07
CA LYS A 185 -18.98 34.21 12.01
C LYS A 185 -17.46 34.10 11.82
N ALA A 186 -16.69 34.14 12.91
CA ALA A 186 -15.22 34.03 12.81
C ALA A 186 -14.74 32.69 12.27
N LEU A 187 -15.45 31.62 12.59
CA LEU A 187 -15.12 30.28 12.09
C LEU A 187 -15.53 30.08 10.62
N LEU A 188 -16.67 30.66 10.19
CA LEU A 188 -17.05 30.67 8.78
C LEU A 188 -16.04 31.47 7.95
N ASP A 189 -15.68 32.68 8.39
CA ASP A 189 -14.64 33.49 7.73
C ASP A 189 -13.30 32.73 7.65
N ALA A 190 -12.97 31.93 8.66
CA ALA A 190 -11.76 31.10 8.68
C ALA A 190 -11.78 29.99 7.61
N ALA A 191 -12.92 29.31 7.47
CA ALA A 191 -13.07 28.24 6.50
C ALA A 191 -13.08 28.77 5.06
N GLU A 192 -13.73 29.92 4.81
CA GLU A 192 -13.69 30.59 3.51
C GLU A 192 -12.27 31.04 3.14
N ASN A 193 -11.51 31.63 4.11
CA ASN A 193 -10.11 31.99 3.90
C ASN A 193 -9.17 30.80 3.68
N ALA A 194 -9.54 29.63 4.17
CA ALA A 194 -8.85 28.38 3.90
C ALA A 194 -9.22 27.76 2.52
N GLY A 195 -10.06 28.43 1.73
CA GLY A 195 -10.48 27.98 0.41
C GLY A 195 -11.55 26.88 0.42
N LEU A 196 -12.22 26.66 1.55
CA LEU A 196 -13.28 25.66 1.64
C LEU A 196 -14.61 26.20 1.10
N LYS A 197 -15.35 25.37 0.39
CA LYS A 197 -16.69 25.68 -0.11
C LYS A 197 -17.75 25.26 0.90
N GLU A 198 -18.87 25.98 0.87
CA GLU A 198 -20.05 25.69 1.68
C GLU A 198 -19.73 25.45 3.16
N PRO A 199 -18.98 26.36 3.84
CA PRO A 199 -18.60 26.16 5.22
C PRO A 199 -19.81 26.22 6.15
N PHE A 200 -19.76 25.40 7.20
CA PHE A 200 -20.78 25.41 8.26
C PHE A 200 -20.14 25.14 9.63
N VAL A 201 -20.84 25.57 10.68
CA VAL A 201 -20.36 25.44 12.06
C VAL A 201 -21.39 24.68 12.88
N PHE A 202 -20.91 23.70 13.65
CA PHE A 202 -21.68 22.96 14.65
C PHE A 202 -21.22 23.29 16.06
N VAL A 203 -22.17 23.38 16.97
CA VAL A 203 -21.92 23.33 18.42
C VAL A 203 -21.94 21.87 18.79
N MET A 204 -20.76 21.30 19.08
CA MET A 204 -20.60 19.88 19.32
C MET A 204 -20.92 19.47 20.75
N GLN A 205 -20.49 20.28 21.69
CA GLN A 205 -20.65 19.97 23.11
C GLN A 205 -20.69 21.23 23.96
N LEU A 206 -21.57 21.22 24.97
CA LEU A 206 -21.58 22.17 26.07
C LEU A 206 -20.90 21.48 27.25
N GLY A 207 -19.59 21.75 27.44
CA GLY A 207 -18.77 21.16 28.49
C GLY A 207 -18.86 21.98 29.79
N ASP A 208 -18.23 21.49 30.86
CA ASP A 208 -18.27 22.12 32.17
C ASP A 208 -17.65 23.50 32.20
N PHE A 209 -16.64 23.77 31.35
CA PHE A 209 -15.90 25.03 31.35
C PHE A 209 -15.81 25.68 29.96
N SER A 210 -16.27 25.01 28.92
CA SER A 210 -16.11 25.49 27.55
C SER A 210 -17.17 24.90 26.62
N ILE A 211 -17.34 25.55 25.47
CA ILE A 211 -18.19 25.11 24.38
C ILE A 211 -17.27 24.65 23.25
N THR A 212 -17.47 23.41 22.76
CA THR A 212 -16.74 22.90 21.60
C THR A 212 -17.50 23.22 20.32
N TYR A 213 -16.87 23.95 19.44
CA TYR A 213 -17.34 24.24 18.10
C TYR A 213 -16.56 23.44 17.08
N ARG A 214 -17.24 22.94 16.05
CA ARG A 214 -16.63 22.31 14.89
C ARG A 214 -16.98 23.13 13.65
N VAL A 215 -15.98 23.63 12.96
CA VAL A 215 -16.15 24.19 11.62
C VAL A 215 -15.79 23.13 10.60
N ALA A 216 -16.57 23.04 9.53
CA ALA A 216 -16.32 22.15 8.41
C ALA A 216 -16.61 22.86 7.09
N GLY A 217 -15.99 22.39 6.03
CA GLY A 217 -16.25 22.88 4.68
C GLY A 217 -15.76 21.88 3.65
N PHE A 218 -16.26 22.00 2.43
CA PHE A 218 -15.95 21.11 1.33
C PHE A 218 -14.62 21.48 0.68
N LEU A 219 -13.69 20.51 0.65
CA LEU A 219 -12.40 20.61 -0.04
C LEU A 219 -12.53 19.89 -1.39
N GLU A 220 -12.38 20.63 -2.48
CA GLU A 220 -12.47 20.04 -3.83
C GLU A 220 -11.20 19.24 -4.18
N GLU A 221 -10.04 19.80 -3.88
CA GLU A 221 -8.76 19.18 -4.25
C GLU A 221 -8.18 18.37 -3.10
N THR A 222 -8.50 17.09 -3.09
CA THR A 222 -8.11 16.16 -2.01
C THR A 222 -6.62 15.79 -2.02
N LYS A 223 -5.89 16.11 -3.12
CA LYS A 223 -4.45 15.89 -3.22
C LYS A 223 -3.71 16.57 -2.05
N TYR A 224 -4.15 17.74 -1.63
CA TYR A 224 -3.53 18.57 -0.57
C TYR A 224 -4.31 18.54 0.75
N LEU A 225 -4.91 17.40 1.06
CA LEU A 225 -5.77 17.22 2.23
C LEU A 225 -5.11 17.63 3.55
N ILE A 226 -3.84 17.26 3.74
CA ILE A 226 -3.09 17.53 4.98
C ILE A 226 -2.79 19.03 5.13
N SER A 227 -2.33 19.66 4.04
CA SER A 227 -2.11 21.10 4.02
C SER A 227 -3.40 21.87 4.25
N ALA A 228 -4.50 21.47 3.61
CA ALA A 228 -5.80 22.12 3.79
C ALA A 228 -6.31 22.00 5.24
N GLU A 229 -6.14 20.86 5.89
CA GLU A 229 -6.44 20.71 7.31
C GLU A 229 -5.58 21.63 8.18
N SER A 230 -4.30 21.80 7.85
CA SER A 230 -3.39 22.71 8.56
C SER A 230 -3.76 24.17 8.33
N GLU A 231 -4.07 24.55 7.09
CA GLU A 231 -4.51 25.90 6.72
C GLU A 231 -5.83 26.29 7.40
N LEU A 232 -6.78 25.35 7.46
CA LEU A 232 -8.02 25.56 8.20
C LEU A 232 -7.73 25.92 9.66
N ARG A 233 -6.88 25.14 10.35
CA ARG A 233 -6.52 25.42 11.75
C ARG A 233 -5.81 26.77 11.92
N ALA A 234 -4.90 27.10 11.01
CA ALA A 234 -4.20 28.38 11.03
C ALA A 234 -5.17 29.57 10.84
N ASN A 235 -6.05 29.48 9.84
CA ASN A 235 -7.08 30.52 9.61
C ASN A 235 -8.06 30.61 10.76
N MET A 236 -8.39 29.52 11.45
CA MET A 236 -9.20 29.57 12.67
C MET A 236 -8.52 30.38 13.77
N LEU A 237 -7.24 30.15 14.04
CA LEU A 237 -6.47 30.94 15.02
C LEU A 237 -6.48 32.43 14.66
N ASP A 238 -6.14 32.74 13.40
CA ASP A 238 -6.07 34.14 12.95
C ASP A 238 -7.42 34.88 12.99
N SER A 239 -8.49 34.19 12.58
CA SER A 239 -9.84 34.77 12.55
C SER A 239 -10.40 34.99 13.97
N LEU A 240 -10.19 34.03 14.88
CA LEU A 240 -10.59 34.18 16.28
C LEU A 240 -9.82 35.29 16.97
N HIS A 241 -8.50 35.39 16.78
CA HIS A 241 -7.69 36.48 17.33
C HIS A 241 -8.07 37.83 16.74
N ARG A 242 -8.35 37.92 15.43
CA ARG A 242 -8.84 39.13 14.78
C ARG A 242 -10.19 39.57 15.32
N ALA A 243 -11.05 38.61 15.64
CA ALA A 243 -12.35 38.89 16.30
C ALA A 243 -12.20 39.18 17.79
N LYS A 244 -10.99 39.21 18.36
CA LYS A 244 -10.72 39.36 19.80
C LYS A 244 -11.46 38.33 20.64
N ILE A 245 -11.39 37.07 20.22
CA ILE A 245 -11.87 35.89 20.93
C ILE A 245 -10.66 35.19 21.51
N GLU A 246 -10.63 35.04 22.82
CA GLU A 246 -9.55 34.31 23.50
C GLU A 246 -9.75 32.80 23.38
N ILE A 247 -8.66 32.10 23.04
CA ILE A 247 -8.63 30.64 23.03
C ILE A 247 -7.92 30.21 24.32
N VAL A 248 -8.73 29.93 25.35
CA VAL A 248 -8.21 29.62 26.68
C VAL A 248 -8.40 28.14 26.99
N SER A 249 -7.37 27.50 27.49
CA SER A 249 -7.48 26.14 28.02
C SER A 249 -8.20 26.17 29.38
N PRO A 250 -9.26 25.36 29.59
CA PRO A 250 -9.95 25.27 30.87
C PRO A 250 -9.06 24.80 32.03
N THR A 251 -7.95 24.16 31.75
CA THR A 251 -6.97 23.72 32.74
C THR A 251 -5.90 24.76 33.08
N PHE A 252 -6.00 25.98 32.52
CA PHE A 252 -5.08 27.05 32.85
C PHE A 252 -5.47 27.68 34.18
N MET A 253 -5.18 27.02 35.31
CA MET A 253 -5.19 27.63 36.63
C MET A 253 -3.99 28.57 36.78
N ASN A 254 -4.02 29.72 36.17
CA ASN A 254 -3.09 30.80 36.49
C ASN A 254 -3.68 31.58 37.67
N GLN A 255 -3.16 31.37 38.87
CA GLN A 255 -3.54 32.13 40.08
C GLN A 255 -3.06 33.59 40.05
N ARG A 256 -2.74 34.16 38.91
CA ARG A 256 -2.53 35.58 38.75
C ARG A 256 -3.89 36.26 38.69
N GLN A 257 -4.13 37.24 39.56
CA GLN A 257 -5.22 38.18 39.40
C GLN A 257 -5.00 38.94 38.08
N LEU A 258 -5.63 38.47 37.03
CA LEU A 258 -5.64 39.17 35.76
C LEU A 258 -6.63 40.30 35.82
N LYS A 259 -6.19 41.49 35.41
CA LYS A 259 -7.11 42.60 35.20
C LYS A 259 -8.12 42.20 34.14
N PRO A 260 -9.43 42.49 34.27
CA PRO A 260 -10.47 42.10 33.30
C PRO A 260 -10.20 42.58 31.88
N GLU A 261 -9.32 43.56 31.71
CA GLU A 261 -8.95 44.16 30.41
C GLU A 261 -7.74 43.49 29.74
N HIS A 262 -7.11 42.51 30.38
CA HIS A 262 -5.91 41.87 29.83
C HIS A 262 -6.29 40.74 28.87
N LEU A 263 -6.28 41.04 27.57
CA LEU A 263 -6.49 40.06 26.50
C LEU A 263 -5.19 39.33 26.19
N PHE A 264 -5.23 37.99 26.22
CA PHE A 264 -4.12 37.10 25.79
C PHE A 264 -4.09 36.90 24.26
N ILE A 265 -4.19 37.97 23.53
CA ILE A 265 -4.09 37.96 22.06
C ILE A 265 -2.65 38.33 21.72
N PRO A 266 -1.87 37.47 21.04
CA PRO A 266 -0.55 37.84 20.58
C PRO A 266 -0.67 39.10 19.70
N LYS A 267 0.18 40.10 19.94
CA LYS A 267 0.26 41.23 19.04
C LYS A 267 0.53 40.67 17.65
N THR A 268 -0.38 40.89 16.71
CA THR A 268 -0.18 40.50 15.32
C THR A 268 1.18 41.03 14.86
N SER A 269 2.17 40.19 14.84
CA SER A 269 3.33 40.41 14.01
C SER A 269 2.76 40.47 12.60
N ARG A 270 2.80 41.68 11.99
CA ARG A 270 2.67 41.77 10.54
C ARG A 270 3.83 40.96 9.97
N SER A 271 3.63 39.66 9.83
CA SER A 271 4.35 38.89 8.84
C SER A 271 3.91 39.49 7.52
N SER A 272 4.59 40.54 7.10
CA SER A 272 4.68 40.82 5.69
C SER A 272 5.37 39.56 5.10
N LYS A 273 4.59 38.55 4.73
CA LYS A 273 5.06 37.62 3.70
C LYS A 273 5.50 38.53 2.56
N PRO A 274 6.77 38.60 2.20
CA PRO A 274 7.15 39.27 0.99
C PRO A 274 6.26 38.64 -0.08
N LYS A 275 5.60 39.45 -0.88
CA LYS A 275 5.11 39.02 -2.19
C LYS A 275 6.35 38.72 -3.02
N LEU A 276 7.05 37.61 -2.71
CA LEU A 276 7.94 37.00 -3.67
C LEU A 276 7.02 36.42 -4.76
N SER A 277 7.29 36.88 -5.95
CA SER A 277 6.90 36.36 -7.25
C SER A 277 6.44 34.91 -7.17
N ALA A 278 5.31 34.63 -7.81
CA ALA A 278 4.63 33.36 -8.00
C ALA A 278 5.55 32.21 -8.52
N VAL A 279 6.45 31.75 -7.68
CA VAL A 279 6.92 30.39 -7.69
C VAL A 279 6.09 29.75 -6.59
N GLU A 280 5.10 28.96 -6.95
CA GLU A 280 4.36 28.12 -6.02
C GLU A 280 5.40 27.27 -5.29
N GLU A 281 5.59 27.55 -3.99
CA GLU A 281 6.38 26.66 -3.15
C GLU A 281 5.69 25.28 -3.19
N PRO A 282 6.44 24.20 -3.50
CA PRO A 282 5.85 22.87 -3.58
C PRO A 282 5.16 22.55 -2.26
N LYS A 283 3.91 22.16 -2.35
CA LYS A 283 3.10 21.83 -1.17
C LYS A 283 3.71 20.61 -0.44
N PRO A 284 3.57 20.53 0.88
CA PRO A 284 4.16 19.44 1.67
C PRO A 284 3.83 18.04 1.16
N GLU A 285 2.62 17.84 0.62
CA GLU A 285 2.14 16.57 0.09
C GLU A 285 2.97 16.08 -1.12
N GLU A 286 3.46 16.96 -1.97
CA GLU A 286 4.31 16.60 -3.10
C GLU A 286 5.63 15.97 -2.65
N LYS A 287 6.11 16.37 -1.44
CA LYS A 287 7.30 15.79 -0.82
C LYS A 287 7.02 14.52 -0.01
N MET A 288 5.80 14.39 0.53
CA MET A 288 5.39 13.27 1.37
C MET A 288 4.97 12.04 0.56
N PHE A 289 4.37 12.26 -0.62
CA PHE A 289 3.67 11.23 -1.38
C PHE A 289 4.20 11.06 -2.82
N ASP A 290 5.49 11.27 -3.02
CA ASP A 290 6.16 11.18 -4.33
C ASP A 290 5.86 9.86 -5.09
N LYS A 291 5.93 8.72 -4.40
CA LYS A 291 5.63 7.41 -4.99
C LYS A 291 4.14 7.23 -5.31
N ALA A 292 3.26 7.72 -4.45
CA ALA A 292 1.82 7.66 -4.68
C ALA A 292 1.40 8.59 -5.82
N GLU A 293 2.05 9.75 -5.98
CA GLU A 293 1.82 10.67 -7.08
C GLU A 293 2.23 10.07 -8.42
N LEU A 294 3.39 9.41 -8.48
CA LEU A 294 3.82 8.68 -9.67
C LEU A 294 2.83 7.59 -10.07
N ALA A 295 2.30 6.85 -9.08
CA ALA A 295 1.31 5.80 -9.31
C ALA A 295 -0.04 6.36 -9.78
N GLU A 296 -0.48 7.50 -9.25
CA GLU A 296 -1.70 8.20 -9.69
C GLU A 296 -1.59 8.65 -11.15
N HIS A 297 -0.46 9.24 -11.51
CA HIS A 297 -0.22 9.69 -12.87
C HIS A 297 -0.15 8.53 -13.87
N GLU A 298 0.49 7.40 -13.48
CA GLU A 298 0.53 6.18 -14.29
C GLU A 298 -0.89 5.63 -14.51
N ALA A 299 -1.70 5.54 -13.45
CA ALA A 299 -3.07 5.05 -13.53
C ALA A 299 -3.97 5.92 -14.42
N LYS A 300 -3.83 7.25 -14.34
CA LYS A 300 -4.57 8.20 -15.20
C LYS A 300 -4.15 8.09 -16.68
N ALA A 301 -2.85 7.95 -16.95
CA ALA A 301 -2.35 7.78 -18.31
C ALA A 301 -2.83 6.45 -18.92
N GLU A 302 -2.81 5.34 -18.17
CA GLU A 302 -3.36 4.06 -18.62
C GLU A 302 -4.88 4.10 -18.86
N GLU A 303 -5.63 4.81 -18.03
CA GLU A 303 -7.09 4.96 -18.21
C GLU A 303 -7.39 5.78 -19.49
N ARG A 304 -6.64 6.86 -19.71
CA ARG A 304 -6.79 7.68 -20.92
C ARG A 304 -6.38 6.92 -22.19
N LEU A 305 -5.31 6.13 -22.14
CA LEU A 305 -4.89 5.27 -23.24
C LEU A 305 -5.98 4.25 -23.61
N LYS A 306 -6.61 3.61 -22.62
CA LYS A 306 -7.73 2.70 -22.85
C LYS A 306 -8.93 3.39 -23.49
N ALA A 307 -9.25 4.60 -23.03
CA ALA A 307 -10.35 5.37 -23.60
C ALA A 307 -10.09 5.75 -25.09
N VAL A 308 -8.86 6.16 -25.40
CA VAL A 308 -8.45 6.47 -26.79
C VAL A 308 -8.51 5.23 -27.67
N ILE A 309 -8.03 4.08 -27.19
CA ILE A 309 -8.12 2.82 -27.95
C ILE A 309 -9.57 2.43 -28.21
N GLU A 310 -10.46 2.56 -27.22
CA GLU A 310 -11.88 2.26 -27.37
C GLU A 310 -12.59 3.22 -28.36
N GLU A 311 -12.18 4.51 -28.37
CA GLU A 311 -12.70 5.50 -29.32
C GLU A 311 -12.22 5.19 -30.76
N ILE A 312 -10.96 4.78 -30.92
CA ILE A 312 -10.42 4.33 -32.22
C ILE A 312 -11.19 3.10 -32.72
N GLU A 313 -11.41 2.09 -31.87
CA GLU A 313 -12.16 0.88 -32.25
C GLU A 313 -13.63 1.15 -32.61
N LYS A 314 -14.26 2.17 -32.00
CA LYS A 314 -15.60 2.59 -32.37
C LYS A 314 -15.64 3.25 -33.73
N LEU A 315 -14.72 4.17 -33.98
CA LEU A 315 -14.61 4.86 -35.26
C LEU A 315 -14.28 3.92 -36.43
N ASP A 316 -13.45 2.88 -36.17
CA ASP A 316 -13.07 1.88 -37.16
C ASP A 316 -14.23 0.90 -37.48
N LYS A 317 -15.21 0.73 -36.57
CA LYS A 317 -16.41 -0.11 -36.77
C LYS A 317 -17.57 0.64 -37.44
N ASP A 318 -17.61 1.96 -37.32
CA ASP A 318 -18.64 2.83 -37.89
C ASP A 318 -18.34 3.31 -39.33
N ASP A 319 -17.32 2.72 -39.99
CA ASP A 319 -16.96 3.00 -41.39
C ASP A 319 -17.96 2.39 -42.35
N ASP A 320 -19.14 3.03 -42.48
CA ASP A 320 -20.28 2.61 -43.34
C ASP A 320 -20.37 3.49 -44.59
N GLY A 321 -19.27 4.01 -45.14
CA GLY A 321 -19.15 4.57 -46.49
C GLY A 321 -20.04 5.80 -46.81
N SER A 322 -20.32 6.66 -45.82
CA SER A 322 -21.09 7.89 -46.01
C SER A 322 -20.22 9.14 -46.02
N ALA A 323 -20.66 10.21 -46.69
CA ALA A 323 -19.94 11.42 -47.09
C ALA A 323 -19.17 12.28 -46.03
N ASP A 324 -18.84 11.71 -44.85
CA ASP A 324 -18.09 12.35 -43.77
C ASP A 324 -16.68 11.75 -43.61
N ASP A 325 -16.18 10.99 -44.61
CA ASP A 325 -14.91 10.23 -44.52
C ASP A 325 -13.68 11.09 -44.22
N GLU A 326 -13.62 12.35 -44.67
CA GLU A 326 -12.43 13.19 -44.51
C GLU A 326 -12.29 13.73 -43.06
N ALA A 327 -13.40 14.04 -42.39
CA ALA A 327 -13.42 14.47 -40.99
C ALA A 327 -13.15 13.30 -40.03
N GLN A 328 -13.67 12.11 -40.35
CA GLN A 328 -13.47 10.88 -39.58
C GLN A 328 -12.01 10.39 -39.72
N ALA A 329 -11.43 10.41 -40.92
CA ALA A 329 -10.02 10.09 -41.13
C ALA A 329 -9.06 11.07 -40.41
N ALA A 330 -9.38 12.36 -40.39
CA ALA A 330 -8.61 13.36 -39.64
C ALA A 330 -8.68 13.10 -38.13
N ARG A 331 -9.87 12.76 -37.59
CA ARG A 331 -10.04 12.43 -36.19
C ARG A 331 -9.31 11.15 -35.79
N LEU A 332 -9.33 10.14 -36.66
CA LEU A 332 -8.64 8.87 -36.45
C LEU A 332 -7.13 9.05 -36.44
N ALA A 333 -6.58 9.89 -37.32
CA ALA A 333 -5.16 10.24 -37.32
C ALA A 333 -4.73 11.01 -36.04
N GLU A 334 -5.59 11.91 -35.53
CA GLU A 334 -5.34 12.63 -34.28
C GLU A 334 -5.32 11.68 -33.11
N LEU A 335 -6.29 10.78 -32.98
CA LEU A 335 -6.39 9.77 -31.93
C LEU A 335 -5.22 8.77 -31.97
N GLN A 336 -4.78 8.36 -33.17
CA GLN A 336 -3.59 7.51 -33.32
C GLN A 336 -2.33 8.20 -32.82
N LYS A 337 -2.17 9.48 -33.11
CA LYS A 337 -1.05 10.27 -32.60
C LYS A 337 -1.11 10.46 -31.07
N GLU A 338 -2.32 10.69 -30.53
CA GLU A 338 -2.53 10.76 -29.07
C GLU A 338 -2.23 9.41 -28.41
N ARG A 339 -2.62 8.29 -29.02
CA ARG A 339 -2.30 6.94 -28.55
C ARG A 339 -0.79 6.71 -28.47
N GLU A 340 -0.03 7.01 -29.54
CA GLU A 340 1.43 6.86 -29.57
C GLU A 340 2.10 7.70 -28.48
N ALA A 341 1.64 8.94 -28.28
CA ALA A 341 2.18 9.82 -27.24
C ALA A 341 1.89 9.26 -25.82
N LEU A 342 0.68 8.75 -25.58
CA LEU A 342 0.31 8.14 -24.30
C LEU A 342 1.02 6.79 -24.05
N GLU A 343 1.22 5.98 -25.08
CA GLU A 343 2.02 4.74 -24.97
C GLU A 343 3.48 5.04 -24.58
N ALA A 344 4.08 6.07 -25.20
CA ALA A 344 5.43 6.51 -24.85
C ALA A 344 5.49 7.07 -23.41
N GLU A 345 4.49 7.84 -23.00
CA GLU A 345 4.39 8.39 -21.65
C GLU A 345 4.24 7.28 -20.59
N VAL A 346 3.37 6.29 -20.82
CA VAL A 346 3.19 5.14 -19.94
C VAL A 346 4.47 4.30 -19.83
N ALA A 347 5.18 4.09 -20.95
CA ALA A 347 6.44 3.36 -20.96
C ALA A 347 7.52 4.08 -20.16
N ALA A 348 7.71 5.38 -20.38
CA ALA A 348 8.68 6.20 -19.64
C ALA A 348 8.41 6.22 -18.12
N ARG A 349 7.12 6.28 -17.72
CA ARG A 349 6.74 6.26 -16.30
C ARG A 349 6.96 4.90 -15.66
N LYS A 350 6.73 3.79 -16.40
CA LYS A 350 7.05 2.43 -15.92
C LYS A 350 8.55 2.25 -15.69
N GLU A 351 9.38 2.82 -16.55
CA GLU A 351 10.83 2.80 -16.35
C GLU A 351 11.25 3.64 -15.15
N ALA A 352 10.68 4.84 -14.97
CA ALA A 352 10.95 5.68 -13.81
C ALA A 352 10.55 5.00 -12.48
N LYS A 353 9.40 4.33 -12.46
CA LYS A 353 8.93 3.55 -11.30
C LYS A 353 9.85 2.37 -10.99
N LYS A 354 10.36 1.70 -12.03
CA LYS A 354 11.31 0.60 -11.86
C LYS A 354 12.63 1.10 -11.28
N ALA A 355 13.15 2.22 -11.79
CA ALA A 355 14.36 2.85 -11.28
C ALA A 355 14.22 3.28 -9.81
N ALA A 356 13.10 3.92 -9.43
CA ALA A 356 12.81 4.29 -8.04
C ALA A 356 12.69 3.07 -7.12
N SER A 357 12.14 1.95 -7.62
CA SER A 357 12.04 0.70 -6.84
C SER A 357 13.39 -0.01 -6.68
N GLU A 358 14.31 0.14 -7.63
CA GLU A 358 15.67 -0.38 -7.56
C GLU A 358 16.53 0.45 -6.59
N GLU A 359 16.33 1.77 -6.54
CA GLU A 359 16.99 2.68 -5.59
C GLU A 359 16.53 2.39 -4.16
N ASP A 360 15.22 2.24 -3.90
CA ASP A 360 14.66 1.82 -2.61
C ASP A 360 15.17 0.44 -2.17
N ALA A 361 15.46 -0.47 -3.10
CA ALA A 361 16.01 -1.78 -2.80
C ALA A 361 17.51 -1.72 -2.45
N ALA A 362 18.26 -0.86 -3.12
CA ALA A 362 19.68 -0.63 -2.86
C ALA A 362 19.89 0.05 -1.50
N ASP A 363 19.08 1.05 -1.17
CA ASP A 363 19.12 1.72 0.14
C ASP A 363 18.81 0.76 1.31
N ARG A 364 17.91 -0.23 1.09
CA ARG A 364 17.62 -1.27 2.08
C ARG A 364 18.77 -2.26 2.25
N GLU A 365 19.49 -2.60 1.19
CA GLU A 365 20.65 -3.47 1.27
C GLU A 365 21.83 -2.78 1.98
N GLU A 366 22.03 -1.47 1.77
CA GLU A 366 23.04 -0.68 2.50
C GLU A 366 22.69 -0.51 3.98
N ALA A 367 21.43 -0.28 4.32
CA ALA A 367 20.97 -0.18 5.71
C ALA A 367 21.12 -1.51 6.47
N ASP A 368 20.87 -2.65 5.82
CA ASP A 368 21.03 -3.99 6.41
C ASP A 368 22.52 -4.37 6.55
N ALA A 369 23.37 -3.94 5.62
CA ALA A 369 24.82 -4.16 5.69
C ALA A 369 25.51 -3.29 6.77
N GLY A 370 24.96 -2.11 7.09
CA GLY A 370 25.46 -1.22 8.14
C GLY A 370 25.14 -1.70 9.56
N ASN A 371 24.10 -2.50 9.74
CA ASN A 371 23.66 -2.97 11.06
C ASN A 371 24.40 -4.24 11.53
N ASP A 372 25.09 -4.96 10.66
CA ASP A 372 25.85 -6.17 11.00
C ASP A 372 27.27 -5.88 11.52
N GLY A 373 27.67 -4.60 11.52
CA GLY A 373 29.03 -4.13 11.92
C GLY A 373 29.18 -3.77 13.39
N ASP A 374 28.11 -3.48 14.13
CA ASP A 374 28.22 -2.85 15.47
C ASP A 374 28.06 -3.82 16.66
N ASP A 375 27.73 -5.08 16.43
CA ASP A 375 27.52 -6.08 17.50
C ASP A 375 28.78 -6.82 17.97
N LYS A 376 29.99 -6.38 17.54
CA LYS A 376 31.30 -6.99 17.92
C LYS A 376 32.18 -6.18 18.85
N LYS A 377 31.70 -5.12 19.49
CA LYS A 377 32.46 -4.37 20.49
C LYS A 377 31.69 -4.13 21.79
N SER A 378 31.44 -5.18 22.55
CA SER A 378 31.15 -5.08 23.98
C SER A 378 32.45 -5.33 24.77
N PRO A 379 32.97 -4.39 25.57
CA PRO A 379 34.15 -4.61 26.38
C PRO A 379 33.75 -5.48 27.58
N LYS A 380 34.49 -6.57 27.75
CA LYS A 380 34.48 -7.38 28.97
C LYS A 380 34.92 -6.50 30.16
N SER A 381 33.99 -6.12 31.02
CA SER A 381 34.24 -5.58 32.35
C SER A 381 34.77 -6.71 33.25
N LYS A 382 36.01 -6.59 33.65
CA LYS A 382 36.55 -7.27 34.83
C LYS A 382 36.26 -6.40 36.06
N GLY A 383 35.74 -7.03 37.09
CA GLY A 383 35.60 -6.46 38.42
C GLY A 383 34.53 -7.23 39.19
#